data_c52aef5dbe270110a9a6bb65e27b00a8
#
_entry.id   c52aef5dbe270110a9a6bb65e27b00a8
#
_cell.length_a   1.000
_cell.length_b   1.000
_cell.length_c   1.000
_cell.angle_alpha   90.00
_cell.angle_beta   90.00
_cell.angle_gamma   90.00
#
_symmetry.space_group_name_H-M   'P 1'
#
loop_
_entity.id
_entity.type
_entity.pdbx_description
1 polymer ?
#
loop_
_entity_poly.entity_id
_entity_poly.type
_entity_poly.pdbx_seq_one_letter_code
_entity_poly.pdbx_strand_id
1 'polypeptide(L)'
;IVLLEELRAQGRNNPYIVMTDYDEVPTAVRSMKLGAEDYIPKRLIEGSLFPLLRSLQKKMERHETPIYERQSTVFREIDRKIRLVAPTNMSVLILGESGTGKEHIAEKIHKASKRANRPFVSVDCGMLSKELAASALFGHEKGAFTGAEGKRRGYWEEAAGGTLFLD
;
A
#
# COMPACT_ATOMS: atom_id res chain seq x y z
N ILE A 1 -14.23 16.78 -17.70
CA ILE A 1 -13.18 16.83 -18.74
C ILE A 1 -12.26 18.03 -18.53
N VAL A 2 -12.79 19.26 -18.37
CA VAL A 2 -11.99 20.48 -18.16
C VAL A 2 -10.98 20.32 -17.02
N LEU A 3 -11.39 19.80 -15.87
CA LEU A 3 -10.49 19.53 -14.75
C LEU A 3 -9.37 18.56 -15.12
N LEU A 4 -9.63 17.53 -15.91
CA LEU A 4 -8.63 16.56 -16.34
C LEU A 4 -7.62 17.22 -17.31
N GLU A 5 -8.09 18.10 -18.19
CA GLU A 5 -7.21 18.90 -19.08
C GLU A 5 -6.28 19.81 -18.27
N GLU A 6 -6.80 20.50 -17.25
CA GLU A 6 -6.01 21.35 -16.36
C GLU A 6 -4.96 20.56 -15.56
N LEU A 7 -5.34 19.42 -15.01
CA LEU A 7 -4.43 18.56 -14.24
C LEU A 7 -3.28 18.04 -15.13
N ARG A 8 -3.58 17.68 -16.38
CA ARG A 8 -2.56 17.26 -17.34
C ARG A 8 -1.67 18.42 -17.79
N ALA A 9 -2.22 19.62 -18.00
CA ALA A 9 -1.46 20.83 -18.30
C ALA A 9 -0.49 21.23 -17.17
N GLN A 10 -0.83 20.90 -15.91
CA GLN A 10 0.03 21.09 -14.73
C GLN A 10 1.10 19.98 -14.58
N GLY A 11 1.21 19.05 -15.51
CA GLY A 11 2.18 17.94 -15.46
C GLY A 11 1.84 16.84 -14.45
N ARG A 12 0.63 16.83 -13.91
CA ARG A 12 0.18 15.78 -12.98
C ARG A 12 -0.16 14.50 -13.74
N ASN A 13 0.69 13.48 -13.60
CA ASN A 13 0.56 12.20 -14.31
C ASN A 13 -0.08 11.08 -13.46
N ASN A 14 -0.74 11.43 -12.37
CA ASN A 14 -1.47 10.45 -11.56
C ASN A 14 -2.52 9.70 -12.40
N PRO A 15 -2.85 8.44 -12.07
CA PRO A 15 -3.98 7.75 -12.68
C PRO A 15 -5.29 8.43 -12.28
N TYR A 16 -6.14 8.75 -13.25
CA TYR A 16 -7.46 9.34 -13.04
C TYR A 16 -8.52 8.41 -13.60
N ILE A 17 -9.57 8.16 -12.80
CA ILE A 17 -10.78 7.46 -13.22
C ILE A 17 -11.90 8.49 -13.30
N VAL A 18 -12.56 8.58 -14.43
CA VAL A 18 -13.71 9.47 -14.61
C VAL A 18 -14.98 8.71 -14.27
N MET A 19 -15.73 9.19 -13.27
CA MET A 19 -17.03 8.64 -12.91
C MET A 19 -18.14 9.63 -13.24
N THR A 20 -19.20 9.18 -13.88
CA THR A 20 -20.28 10.04 -14.39
C THR A 20 -21.65 9.40 -14.29
N ASP A 21 -22.67 10.24 -14.22
CA ASP A 21 -24.07 9.82 -14.35
C ASP A 21 -24.49 9.68 -15.82
N TYR A 22 -23.73 10.28 -16.75
CA TYR A 22 -24.05 10.33 -18.17
C TYR A 22 -23.21 9.34 -18.97
N ASP A 23 -23.88 8.52 -19.77
CA ASP A 23 -23.24 7.46 -20.58
C ASP A 23 -23.06 7.96 -22.03
N GLU A 24 -22.16 8.94 -22.20
CA GLU A 24 -21.90 9.56 -23.48
C GLU A 24 -20.59 9.08 -24.08
N VAL A 25 -20.66 8.37 -25.22
CA VAL A 25 -19.49 7.85 -25.92
C VAL A 25 -18.48 8.95 -26.29
N PRO A 26 -18.86 10.13 -26.80
CA PRO A 26 -17.90 11.19 -27.12
C PRO A 26 -17.11 11.67 -25.90
N THR A 27 -17.76 11.79 -24.75
CA THR A 27 -17.18 12.18 -23.47
C THR A 27 -16.20 11.11 -22.96
N ALA A 28 -16.57 9.84 -23.07
CA ALA A 28 -15.70 8.72 -22.72
C ALA A 28 -14.42 8.71 -23.59
N VAL A 29 -14.56 8.79 -24.90
CA VAL A 29 -13.43 8.82 -25.84
C VAL A 29 -12.49 10.01 -25.56
N ARG A 30 -13.05 11.19 -25.27
CA ARG A 30 -12.25 12.37 -24.96
C ARG A 30 -11.51 12.20 -23.63
N SER A 31 -12.14 11.64 -22.61
CA SER A 31 -11.51 11.34 -21.31
C SER A 31 -10.32 10.39 -21.47
N MET A 32 -10.49 9.32 -22.25
CA MET A 32 -9.42 8.36 -22.53
C MET A 32 -8.25 9.00 -23.31
N LYS A 33 -8.54 9.86 -24.30
CA LYS A 33 -7.51 10.62 -25.04
C LYS A 33 -6.73 11.59 -24.16
N LEU A 34 -7.34 12.11 -23.11
CA LEU A 34 -6.70 12.96 -22.10
C LEU A 34 -5.92 12.17 -21.05
N GLY A 35 -5.86 10.84 -21.21
CA GLY A 35 -5.09 9.96 -20.33
C GLY A 35 -5.83 9.55 -19.06
N ALA A 36 -7.16 9.53 -19.04
CA ALA A 36 -7.88 8.82 -18.00
C ALA A 36 -7.57 7.32 -18.09
N GLU A 37 -7.44 6.65 -16.97
CA GLU A 37 -7.24 5.18 -16.90
C GLU A 37 -8.53 4.44 -17.26
N ASP A 38 -9.67 5.02 -16.90
CA ASP A 38 -10.98 4.48 -17.27
C ASP A 38 -12.09 5.53 -17.14
N TYR A 39 -13.25 5.21 -17.73
CA TYR A 39 -14.47 5.99 -17.69
C TYR A 39 -15.63 5.08 -17.26
N ILE A 40 -16.15 5.28 -16.05
CA ILE A 40 -17.15 4.40 -15.43
C ILE A 40 -18.46 5.15 -15.22
N PRO A 41 -19.56 4.72 -15.85
CA PRO A 41 -20.89 5.17 -15.47
C PRO A 41 -21.19 4.79 -14.00
N LYS A 42 -21.71 5.72 -13.20
CA LYS A 42 -21.95 5.50 -11.77
C LYS A 42 -22.80 4.26 -11.47
N ARG A 43 -23.73 3.89 -12.33
CA ARG A 43 -24.54 2.67 -12.21
C ARG A 43 -23.71 1.36 -12.27
N LEU A 44 -22.48 1.41 -12.78
CA LEU A 44 -21.60 0.25 -12.94
C LEU A 44 -20.45 0.23 -11.92
N ILE A 45 -20.42 1.17 -10.97
CA ILE A 45 -19.33 1.33 -10.01
C ILE A 45 -19.09 0.04 -9.23
N GLU A 46 -20.13 -0.60 -8.68
CA GLU A 46 -20.01 -1.78 -7.82
C GLU A 46 -19.31 -2.94 -8.52
N GLY A 47 -19.57 -3.15 -9.81
CA GLY A 47 -18.95 -4.25 -10.58
C GLY A 47 -17.60 -3.91 -11.21
N SER A 48 -17.34 -2.64 -11.54
CA SER A 48 -16.20 -2.23 -12.37
C SER A 48 -15.07 -1.57 -11.58
N LEU A 49 -15.40 -0.81 -10.53
CA LEU A 49 -14.40 -0.01 -9.80
C LEU A 49 -13.37 -0.88 -9.07
N PHE A 50 -13.80 -1.88 -8.32
CA PHE A 50 -12.87 -2.71 -7.54
C PHE A 50 -11.90 -3.54 -8.40
N PRO A 51 -12.32 -4.20 -9.48
CA PRO A 51 -11.40 -4.84 -10.41
C PRO A 51 -10.40 -3.87 -11.02
N LEU A 52 -10.85 -2.67 -11.40
CA LEU A 52 -10.00 -1.63 -11.95
C LEU A 52 -8.97 -1.15 -10.93
N LEU A 53 -9.38 -0.81 -9.70
CA LEU A 53 -8.47 -0.39 -8.63
C LEU A 53 -7.40 -1.46 -8.36
N ARG A 54 -7.77 -2.75 -8.32
CA ARG A 54 -6.80 -3.85 -8.17
C ARG A 54 -5.81 -3.92 -9.33
N SER A 55 -6.28 -3.68 -10.56
CA SER A 55 -5.41 -3.68 -11.74
C SER A 55 -4.43 -2.50 -11.72
N LEU A 56 -4.90 -1.31 -11.31
CA LEU A 56 -4.09 -0.12 -11.15
C LEU A 56 -3.07 -0.28 -10.03
N GLN A 57 -3.47 -0.83 -8.89
CA GLN A 57 -2.56 -1.13 -7.79
C GLN A 57 -1.44 -2.06 -8.26
N LYS A 58 -1.77 -3.16 -8.95
CA LYS A 58 -0.78 -4.08 -9.52
C LYS A 58 0.11 -3.44 -10.59
N LYS A 59 -0.42 -2.47 -11.35
CA LYS A 59 0.34 -1.69 -12.34
C LYS A 59 1.26 -0.69 -11.65
N MET A 60 0.83 -0.05 -10.56
CA MET A 60 1.64 0.85 -9.73
C MET A 60 2.74 0.10 -8.98
N GLU A 61 2.46 -1.10 -8.46
CA GLU A 61 3.46 -1.98 -7.85
C GLU A 61 4.54 -2.43 -8.85
N ARG A 62 4.20 -2.56 -10.14
CA ARG A 62 5.16 -2.84 -11.23
C ARG A 62 5.96 -1.61 -11.67
N HIS A 63 5.42 -0.42 -11.53
CA HIS A 63 6.15 0.83 -11.58
C HIS A 63 6.67 1.13 -10.16
N GLU A 64 7.50 0.24 -9.63
CA GLU A 64 8.36 0.63 -8.52
C GLU A 64 9.01 1.94 -8.94
N THR A 65 8.60 3.04 -8.28
CA THR A 65 9.37 4.28 -8.37
C THR A 65 10.82 3.85 -8.16
N PRO A 66 11.73 4.22 -9.08
CA PRO A 66 13.11 3.88 -8.87
C PRO A 66 13.43 4.37 -7.47
N ILE A 67 13.69 3.42 -6.58
CA ILE A 67 14.14 3.71 -5.23
C ILE A 67 15.30 4.64 -5.48
N TYR A 68 15.19 5.89 -5.03
CA TYR A 68 16.32 6.81 -5.05
C TYR A 68 17.42 6.06 -4.33
N GLU A 69 18.30 5.41 -5.07
CA GLU A 69 19.53 4.86 -4.54
C GLU A 69 20.31 6.06 -4.05
N ARG A 70 20.06 6.41 -2.80
CA ARG A 70 20.80 7.47 -2.13
C ARG A 70 22.24 6.97 -2.11
N GLN A 71 23.08 7.52 -2.99
CA GLN A 71 24.50 7.17 -3.12
C GLN A 71 25.34 7.67 -1.94
N SER A 72 24.70 8.10 -0.84
CA SER A 72 25.44 8.50 0.35
C SER A 72 26.16 7.31 0.97
N THR A 73 27.32 7.54 1.54
CA THR A 73 28.11 6.53 2.27
C THR A 73 27.30 5.87 3.37
N VAL A 74 26.45 6.63 4.06
CA VAL A 74 25.52 6.15 5.09
C VAL A 74 24.54 5.14 4.51
N PHE A 75 23.98 5.40 3.33
CA PHE A 75 23.00 4.50 2.72
C PHE A 75 23.63 3.18 2.24
N ARG A 76 24.87 3.21 1.75
CA ARG A 76 25.61 1.99 1.43
C ARG A 76 25.88 1.12 2.66
N GLU A 77 26.11 1.75 3.79
CA GLU A 77 26.31 1.03 5.06
C GLU A 77 25.01 0.38 5.55
N ILE A 78 23.87 1.08 5.40
CA ILE A 78 22.53 0.53 5.67
C ILE A 78 22.26 -0.67 4.75
N ASP A 79 22.50 -0.56 3.45
CA ASP A 79 22.33 -1.65 2.49
C ASP A 79 23.20 -2.87 2.84
N ARG A 80 24.42 -2.65 3.31
CA ARG A 80 25.28 -3.74 3.79
C ARG A 80 24.65 -4.43 5.01
N LYS A 81 24.14 -3.67 5.97
CA LYS A 81 23.44 -4.22 7.16
C LYS A 81 22.19 -4.99 6.77
N ILE A 82 21.39 -4.48 5.81
CA ILE A 82 20.21 -5.17 5.29
C ILE A 82 20.60 -6.54 4.73
N ARG A 83 21.62 -6.62 3.87
CA ARG A 83 22.08 -7.90 3.29
C ARG A 83 22.54 -8.91 4.33
N LEU A 84 23.07 -8.46 5.46
CA LEU A 84 23.50 -9.33 6.55
C LEU A 84 22.32 -9.87 7.36
N VAL A 85 21.31 -9.02 7.63
CA VAL A 85 20.22 -9.37 8.54
C VAL A 85 19.05 -10.05 7.83
N ALA A 86 18.76 -9.66 6.58
CA ALA A 86 17.59 -10.14 5.85
C ALA A 86 17.49 -11.68 5.71
N PRO A 87 18.59 -12.45 5.49
CA PRO A 87 18.53 -13.90 5.40
C PRO A 87 18.25 -14.59 6.74
N THR A 88 18.31 -13.85 7.85
CA THR A 88 18.16 -14.39 9.22
C THR A 88 16.69 -14.32 9.69
N ASN A 89 16.44 -14.91 10.87
CA ASN A 89 15.15 -14.78 11.56
C ASN A 89 15.19 -13.76 12.71
N MET A 90 16.18 -12.87 12.72
CA MET A 90 16.33 -11.87 13.77
C MET A 90 15.26 -10.79 13.66
N SER A 91 14.77 -10.33 14.81
CA SER A 91 14.00 -9.10 14.89
C SER A 91 14.93 -7.90 14.67
N VAL A 92 14.45 -6.89 13.93
CA VAL A 92 15.24 -5.72 13.55
C VAL A 92 14.57 -4.47 14.10
N LEU A 93 15.34 -3.65 14.83
CA LEU A 93 14.91 -2.32 15.25
C LEU A 93 15.47 -1.29 14.25
N ILE A 94 14.57 -0.50 13.64
CA ILE A 94 14.92 0.56 12.70
C ILE A 94 14.73 1.90 13.42
N LEU A 95 15.83 2.63 13.62
CA LEU A 95 15.84 3.93 14.28
C LEU A 95 16.00 5.06 13.26
N GLY A 96 15.21 6.11 13.42
CA GLY A 96 15.28 7.30 12.57
C GLY A 96 14.13 8.26 12.85
N GLU A 97 14.30 9.52 12.47
CA GLU A 97 13.26 10.54 12.59
C GLU A 97 12.04 10.21 11.73
N SER A 98 10.91 10.90 12.00
CA SER A 98 9.73 10.75 11.15
C SER A 98 10.04 11.16 9.71
N GLY A 99 9.47 10.43 8.74
CA GLY A 99 9.68 10.71 7.31
C GLY A 99 11.05 10.29 6.73
N THR A 100 11.94 9.65 7.49
CA THR A 100 13.25 9.19 6.98
C THR A 100 13.19 7.95 6.11
N GLY A 101 12.01 7.31 5.98
CA GLY A 101 11.80 6.13 5.15
C GLY A 101 12.04 4.81 5.88
N LYS A 102 11.73 4.73 7.18
CA LYS A 102 11.83 3.49 7.98
C LYS A 102 11.05 2.33 7.36
N GLU A 103 9.82 2.57 6.93
CA GLU A 103 8.98 1.58 6.25
C GLU A 103 9.66 1.03 4.99
N HIS A 104 10.27 1.91 4.20
CA HIS A 104 11.03 1.51 3.01
C HIS A 104 12.21 0.59 3.33
N ILE A 105 12.91 0.86 4.45
CA ILE A 105 14.00 -0.02 4.94
C ILE A 105 13.42 -1.38 5.37
N ALA A 106 12.27 -1.40 6.06
CA ALA A 106 11.59 -2.63 6.44
C ALA A 106 11.18 -3.48 5.22
N GLU A 107 10.60 -2.84 4.19
CA GLU A 107 10.31 -3.52 2.91
C GLU A 107 11.56 -4.07 2.22
N LYS A 108 12.66 -3.31 2.19
CA LYS A 108 13.94 -3.79 1.63
C LYS A 108 14.45 -5.03 2.36
N ILE A 109 14.37 -5.04 3.70
CA ILE A 109 14.74 -6.21 4.50
C ILE A 109 13.85 -7.41 4.14
N HIS A 110 12.54 -7.20 4.04
CA HIS A 110 11.59 -8.25 3.66
C HIS A 110 11.89 -8.80 2.25
N LYS A 111 12.03 -7.93 1.26
CA LYS A 111 12.32 -8.29 -0.15
C LYS A 111 13.66 -9.04 -0.29
N ALA A 112 14.65 -8.74 0.56
CA ALA A 112 15.95 -9.43 0.58
C ALA A 112 15.94 -10.71 1.45
N SER A 113 14.87 -11.03 2.15
CA SER A 113 14.76 -12.15 3.06
C SER A 113 14.32 -13.44 2.36
N LYS A 114 14.44 -14.56 3.06
CA LYS A 114 13.88 -15.86 2.64
C LYS A 114 12.33 -15.86 2.57
N ARG A 115 11.70 -14.80 3.05
CA ARG A 115 10.24 -14.58 3.13
C ARG A 115 9.72 -13.59 2.09
N ALA A 116 10.53 -13.18 1.11
CA ALA A 116 10.18 -12.17 0.10
C ALA A 116 8.86 -12.45 -0.63
N ASN A 117 8.46 -13.73 -0.78
CA ASN A 117 7.22 -14.15 -1.40
C ASN A 117 6.08 -14.42 -0.38
N ARG A 118 6.28 -14.04 0.87
CA ARG A 118 5.29 -14.18 1.95
C ARG A 118 4.67 -12.81 2.28
N PRO A 119 3.59 -12.76 3.08
CA PRO A 119 2.97 -11.50 3.44
C PRO A 119 3.96 -10.52 4.10
N PHE A 120 3.88 -9.25 3.71
CA PHE A 120 4.45 -8.12 4.43
C PHE A 120 3.28 -7.30 4.97
N VAL A 121 3.16 -7.20 6.27
CA VAL A 121 2.09 -6.46 6.94
C VAL A 121 2.72 -5.29 7.68
N SER A 122 2.34 -4.06 7.29
CA SER A 122 2.75 -2.82 7.95
C SER A 122 1.60 -2.31 8.83
N VAL A 123 1.91 -1.95 10.05
CA VAL A 123 0.94 -1.46 11.04
C VAL A 123 1.48 -0.18 11.66
N ASP A 124 0.75 0.91 11.48
CA ASP A 124 0.96 2.16 12.22
C ASP A 124 0.35 2.02 13.62
N CYS A 125 1.21 1.83 14.62
CA CYS A 125 0.78 1.68 16.01
C CYS A 125 0.18 2.96 16.59
N GLY A 126 0.54 4.12 16.05
CA GLY A 126 -0.01 5.41 16.45
C GLY A 126 -1.48 5.58 16.10
N MET A 127 -1.96 4.89 15.06
CA MET A 127 -3.36 4.89 14.65
C MET A 127 -4.23 3.90 15.43
N LEU A 128 -3.64 2.99 16.21
CA LEU A 128 -4.40 2.03 17.01
C LEU A 128 -4.86 2.67 18.32
N SER A 129 -6.18 2.65 18.58
CA SER A 129 -6.68 3.03 19.90
C SER A 129 -6.20 2.01 20.95
N LYS A 130 -5.91 2.47 22.17
CA LYS A 130 -5.41 1.61 23.25
C LYS A 130 -6.35 0.43 23.53
N GLU A 131 -7.66 0.67 23.41
CA GLU A 131 -8.72 -0.30 23.66
C GLU A 131 -8.78 -1.40 22.60
N LEU A 132 -8.46 -1.06 21.35
CA LEU A 132 -8.57 -1.97 20.22
C LEU A 132 -7.21 -2.54 19.76
N ALA A 133 -6.11 -2.02 20.28
CA ALA A 133 -4.76 -2.42 19.84
C ALA A 133 -4.53 -3.93 20.00
N ALA A 134 -4.89 -4.51 21.14
CA ALA A 134 -4.76 -5.94 21.37
C ALA A 134 -5.60 -6.76 20.38
N SER A 135 -6.84 -6.33 20.14
CA SER A 135 -7.75 -6.98 19.19
C SER A 135 -7.26 -6.84 17.74
N ALA A 136 -6.69 -5.69 17.38
CA ALA A 136 -6.14 -5.47 16.04
C ALA A 136 -4.87 -6.31 15.81
N LEU A 137 -3.97 -6.37 16.81
CA LEU A 137 -2.71 -7.10 16.68
C LEU A 137 -2.90 -8.62 16.74
N PHE A 138 -3.71 -9.13 17.68
CA PHE A 138 -3.82 -10.56 17.97
C PHE A 138 -5.14 -11.18 17.50
N GLY A 139 -6.11 -10.35 17.05
CA GLY A 139 -7.43 -10.81 16.67
C GLY A 139 -8.35 -11.02 17.88
N HIS A 140 -9.58 -11.44 17.63
CA HIS A 140 -10.56 -11.77 18.65
C HIS A 140 -11.55 -12.83 18.17
N GLU A 141 -12.08 -13.59 19.09
CA GLU A 141 -13.22 -14.48 18.86
C GLU A 141 -14.53 -13.69 18.97
N LYS A 142 -15.59 -14.23 18.35
CA LYS A 142 -16.94 -13.66 18.50
C LYS A 142 -17.34 -13.54 19.98
N GLY A 143 -17.82 -12.37 20.38
CA GLY A 143 -18.26 -12.10 21.74
C GLY A 143 -17.15 -11.74 22.74
N ALA A 144 -15.92 -11.52 22.28
CA ALA A 144 -14.79 -11.18 23.17
C ALA A 144 -14.96 -9.83 23.89
N PHE A 145 -15.73 -8.91 23.31
CA PHE A 145 -16.12 -7.62 23.90
C PHE A 145 -17.41 -7.10 23.27
N THR A 146 -18.01 -6.07 23.85
CA THR A 146 -19.24 -5.41 23.32
C THR A 146 -18.97 -4.85 21.93
N GLY A 147 -19.64 -5.40 20.91
CA GLY A 147 -19.44 -5.05 19.50
C GLY A 147 -18.58 -6.06 18.71
N ALA A 148 -18.07 -7.12 19.34
CA ALA A 148 -17.41 -8.23 18.64
C ALA A 148 -18.43 -9.18 18.00
N GLU A 149 -19.04 -8.75 16.88
CA GLU A 149 -20.08 -9.53 16.20
C GLU A 149 -19.58 -10.78 15.47
N GLY A 150 -18.28 -10.85 15.19
CA GLY A 150 -17.63 -11.96 14.48
C GLY A 150 -16.21 -12.23 14.96
N LYS A 151 -15.67 -13.37 14.56
CA LYS A 151 -14.24 -13.67 14.69
C LYS A 151 -13.45 -12.79 13.73
N ARG A 152 -12.35 -12.17 14.19
CA ARG A 152 -11.43 -11.39 13.35
C ARG A 152 -9.99 -11.86 13.57
N ARG A 153 -9.28 -12.06 12.47
CA ARG A 153 -7.84 -12.32 12.49
C ARG A 153 -7.08 -11.04 12.83
N GLY A 154 -6.02 -11.16 13.61
CA GLY A 154 -5.14 -10.05 13.90
C GLY A 154 -3.98 -9.95 12.92
N TYR A 155 -3.31 -8.80 12.92
CA TYR A 155 -2.15 -8.54 12.06
C TYR A 155 -1.03 -9.57 12.25
N TRP A 156 -0.86 -10.09 13.45
CA TRP A 156 0.11 -11.14 13.75
C TRP A 156 -0.18 -12.44 13.00
N GLU A 157 -1.44 -12.80 12.92
CA GLU A 157 -1.90 -13.97 12.18
C GLU A 157 -1.83 -13.74 10.67
N GLU A 158 -2.16 -12.51 10.21
CA GLU A 158 -2.07 -12.12 8.80
C GLU A 158 -0.62 -12.14 8.28
N ALA A 159 0.33 -11.75 9.13
CA ALA A 159 1.75 -11.76 8.82
C ALA A 159 2.40 -13.16 8.97
N ALA A 160 1.64 -14.18 9.30
CA ALA A 160 2.20 -15.52 9.60
C ALA A 160 3.06 -16.07 8.46
N GLY A 161 4.29 -16.47 8.79
CA GLY A 161 5.29 -16.94 7.83
C GLY A 161 5.94 -15.82 7.00
N GLY A 162 5.50 -14.59 7.17
CA GLY A 162 5.99 -13.39 6.49
C GLY A 162 6.75 -12.43 7.41
N THR A 163 6.47 -11.14 7.29
CA THR A 163 7.07 -10.07 8.09
C THR A 163 5.99 -9.13 8.60
N LEU A 164 6.02 -8.84 9.88
CA LEU A 164 5.21 -7.79 10.50
C LEU A 164 6.13 -6.59 10.80
N PHE A 165 5.78 -5.43 10.27
CA PHE A 165 6.43 -4.16 10.58
C PHE A 165 5.50 -3.32 11.45
N LEU A 166 6.01 -2.86 12.58
CA LEU A 166 5.31 -2.00 13.54
C LEU A 166 6.00 -0.64 13.56
N ASP A 167 5.31 0.43 13.11
CA ASP A 167 5.81 1.81 13.11
C ASP A 167 5.20 2.62 14.25
#